data_25414a7d87b5ddb85cee81a327e75f9d
#
_entry.id   25414a7d87b5ddb85cee81a327e75f9d
#
_cell.length_a   1.000
_cell.length_b   1.000
_cell.length_c   1.000
_cell.angle_alpha   90.00
_cell.angle_beta   90.00
_cell.angle_gamma   90.00
#
_symmetry.space_group_name_H-M   'P 1'
#
loop_
_entity.id
_entity.type
_entity.pdbx_description
1 polymer ?
#
loop_
_entity_poly.entity_id
_entity_poly.type
_entity_poly.pdbx_seq_one_letter_code
_entity_poly.pdbx_strand_id
1 'polypeptide(L)'
;MPRVCALLAPGLEEVECLSVVDILRRGGVETELVSVSGERVVTGSHRIAIVTDRLLEEVDPAGYELIFLPGGVPGVPNLEANPAVKTMLLEQERAGKRIGAICAAPSILGHYGLLSGKRFTCYPGWQEGIKDAEWTGEGVVSSGRISTSRGLGFALDFGLELLRLLMGEESFQKVRRGIQHPGTI
;
A
#
# COMPACT_ATOMS: atom_id res chain seq x y z
N MET A 1 7.62 17.39 -4.67
CA MET A 1 7.94 16.00 -4.31
C MET A 1 6.64 15.21 -4.26
N PRO A 2 6.61 13.95 -4.70
CA PRO A 2 5.40 13.14 -4.58
C PRO A 2 5.07 12.90 -3.10
N ARG A 3 3.76 12.89 -2.78
CA ARG A 3 3.24 12.61 -1.45
C ARG A 3 2.51 11.28 -1.45
N VAL A 4 2.70 10.51 -0.40
CA VAL A 4 2.08 9.19 -0.22
C VAL A 4 1.31 9.16 1.09
N CYS A 5 0.08 8.64 1.03
CA CYS A 5 -0.76 8.36 2.17
C CYS A 5 -0.76 6.84 2.44
N ALA A 6 -0.19 6.42 3.56
CA ALA A 6 -0.32 5.05 4.05
C ALA A 6 -1.49 4.98 5.04
N LEU A 7 -2.54 4.24 4.70
CA LEU A 7 -3.76 4.13 5.51
C LEU A 7 -3.64 3.00 6.54
N LEU A 8 -3.69 3.33 7.81
CA LEU A 8 -3.52 2.40 8.92
C LEU A 8 -4.85 2.17 9.66
N ALA A 9 -5.29 0.92 9.71
CA ALA A 9 -6.39 0.48 10.55
C ALA A 9 -5.88 -0.46 11.65
N PRO A 10 -6.56 -0.55 12.81
CA PRO A 10 -6.22 -1.52 13.84
C PRO A 10 -6.16 -2.94 13.30
N GLY A 11 -5.11 -3.68 13.64
CA GLY A 11 -4.86 -5.02 13.13
C GLY A 11 -4.14 -5.07 11.77
N LEU A 12 -3.54 -3.96 11.32
CA LEU A 12 -2.65 -3.98 10.15
C LEU A 12 -1.43 -4.88 10.40
N GLU A 13 -0.78 -5.33 9.34
CA GLU A 13 0.51 -6.00 9.43
C GLU A 13 1.63 -4.93 9.50
N GLU A 14 2.35 -4.91 10.62
CA GLU A 14 3.26 -3.83 10.97
C GLU A 14 4.48 -3.78 10.05
N VAL A 15 5.07 -4.94 9.74
CA VAL A 15 6.29 -5.03 8.93
C VAL A 15 6.01 -4.66 7.47
N GLU A 16 4.87 -5.07 6.93
CA GLU A 16 4.45 -4.68 5.58
C GLU A 16 4.30 -3.17 5.46
N CYS A 17 3.63 -2.56 6.45
CA CYS A 17 3.43 -1.12 6.48
C CYS A 17 4.76 -0.37 6.59
N LEU A 18 5.54 -0.67 7.62
CA LEU A 18 6.74 0.08 7.97
C LEU A 18 7.87 -0.13 6.95
N SER A 19 7.99 -1.32 6.36
CA SER A 19 8.98 -1.57 5.30
C SER A 19 8.74 -0.70 4.08
N VAL A 20 7.50 -0.61 3.61
CA VAL A 20 7.14 0.23 2.45
C VAL A 20 7.38 1.71 2.78
N VAL A 21 6.92 2.17 3.95
CA VAL A 21 7.07 3.57 4.38
C VAL A 21 8.55 3.94 4.54
N ASP A 22 9.37 3.09 5.16
CA ASP A 22 10.81 3.32 5.32
C ASP A 22 11.52 3.47 3.98
N ILE A 23 11.24 2.57 3.02
CA ILE A 23 11.82 2.62 1.67
C ILE A 23 11.45 3.93 0.96
N LEU A 24 10.19 4.32 1.01
CA LEU A 24 9.73 5.56 0.37
C LEU A 24 10.38 6.80 0.99
N ARG A 25 10.45 6.87 2.32
CA ARG A 25 11.10 7.96 3.04
C ARG A 25 12.61 8.01 2.76
N ARG A 26 13.30 6.87 2.66
CA ARG A 26 14.71 6.80 2.22
C ARG A 26 14.92 7.36 0.80
N GLY A 27 13.95 7.16 -0.07
CA GLY A 27 13.95 7.71 -1.43
C GLY A 27 13.56 9.18 -1.54
N GLY A 28 13.28 9.86 -0.42
CA GLY A 28 12.90 11.28 -0.40
C GLY A 28 11.42 11.53 -0.72
N VAL A 29 10.57 10.48 -0.67
CA VAL A 29 9.13 10.64 -0.83
C VAL A 29 8.50 11.08 0.49
N GLU A 30 7.69 12.13 0.45
CA GLU A 30 6.91 12.56 1.61
C GLU A 30 5.80 11.53 1.86
N THR A 31 5.99 10.71 2.89
CA THR A 31 5.07 9.60 3.20
C THR A 31 4.49 9.79 4.58
N GLU A 32 3.17 9.93 4.66
CA GLU A 32 2.42 10.10 5.90
C GLU A 32 1.73 8.79 6.30
N LEU A 33 1.86 8.43 7.59
CA LEU A 33 1.08 7.40 8.25
C LEU A 33 -0.25 8.02 8.68
N VAL A 34 -1.37 7.53 8.14
CA VAL A 34 -2.70 8.11 8.36
C VAL A 34 -3.61 7.08 9.01
N SER A 35 -4.05 7.36 10.24
CA SER A 35 -4.99 6.49 10.95
C SER A 35 -6.42 6.67 10.45
N VAL A 36 -7.11 5.56 10.20
CA VAL A 36 -8.54 5.54 9.84
C VAL A 36 -9.46 5.27 11.02
N SER A 37 -8.90 5.10 12.24
CA SER A 37 -9.67 4.74 13.44
C SER A 37 -10.12 5.92 14.30
N GLY A 38 -9.72 7.15 13.96
CA GLY A 38 -9.92 8.32 14.80
C GLY A 38 -8.92 8.46 15.95
N GLU A 39 -8.03 7.50 16.14
CA GLU A 39 -6.99 7.51 17.18
C GLU A 39 -5.60 7.57 16.52
N ARG A 40 -4.70 8.38 17.08
CA ARG A 40 -3.33 8.52 16.56
C ARG A 40 -2.46 7.28 16.76
N VAL A 41 -2.79 6.46 17.72
CA VAL A 41 -2.07 5.21 17.97
C VAL A 41 -2.85 4.05 17.38
N VAL A 42 -2.25 3.37 16.41
CA VAL A 42 -2.83 2.19 15.77
C VAL A 42 -2.03 0.97 16.17
N THR A 43 -2.69 -0.02 16.76
CA THR A 43 -2.06 -1.29 17.16
C THR A 43 -2.24 -2.31 16.03
N GLY A 44 -1.15 -2.89 15.58
CA GLY A 44 -1.12 -3.90 14.54
C GLY A 44 -1.49 -5.31 15.01
N SER A 45 -1.51 -6.25 14.08
CA SER A 45 -1.90 -7.66 14.30
C SER A 45 -0.97 -8.41 15.26
N HIS A 46 0.28 -7.94 15.41
CA HIS A 46 1.28 -8.49 16.33
C HIS A 46 1.48 -7.62 17.57
N ARG A 47 0.50 -6.76 17.90
CA ARG A 47 0.45 -5.92 19.11
C ARG A 47 1.55 -4.85 19.19
N ILE A 48 2.10 -4.45 18.04
CA ILE A 48 3.03 -3.34 17.97
C ILE A 48 2.22 -2.06 17.72
N ALA A 49 2.38 -1.08 18.60
CA ALA A 49 1.72 0.20 18.49
C ALA A 49 2.51 1.14 17.57
N ILE A 50 1.81 1.73 16.60
CA ILE A 50 2.37 2.70 15.65
C ILE A 50 1.70 4.05 15.90
N VAL A 51 2.50 5.09 16.12
CA VAL A 51 2.01 6.46 16.19
C VAL A 51 1.90 7.01 14.75
N THR A 52 0.72 7.46 14.37
CA THR A 52 0.47 8.01 13.03
C THR A 52 0.74 9.52 12.96
N ASP A 53 1.09 9.98 11.77
CA ASP A 53 1.36 11.41 11.51
C ASP A 53 0.06 12.22 11.46
N ARG A 54 -1.04 11.62 10.96
CA ARG A 54 -2.34 12.25 10.75
C ARG A 54 -3.50 11.31 11.09
N LEU A 55 -4.67 11.92 11.33
CA LEU A 55 -5.96 11.23 11.25
C LEU A 55 -6.56 11.39 9.84
N LEU A 56 -7.45 10.49 9.44
CA LEU A 56 -8.06 10.51 8.10
C LEU A 56 -8.85 11.81 7.83
N GLU A 57 -9.52 12.34 8.84
CA GLU A 57 -10.25 13.60 8.75
C GLU A 57 -9.36 14.86 8.60
N GLU A 58 -8.08 14.74 8.84
CA GLU A 58 -7.11 15.84 8.74
C GLU A 58 -6.43 15.92 7.37
N VAL A 59 -6.70 14.97 6.46
CA VAL A 59 -6.01 14.91 5.17
C VAL A 59 -6.92 15.28 4.00
N ASP A 60 -6.35 15.95 3.02
CA ASP A 60 -6.97 16.13 1.70
C ASP A 60 -6.49 15.02 0.77
N PRO A 61 -7.35 14.06 0.38
CA PRO A 61 -6.98 12.97 -0.52
C PRO A 61 -6.38 13.44 -1.85
N ALA A 62 -6.84 14.58 -2.36
CA ALA A 62 -6.35 15.13 -3.62
C ALA A 62 -4.87 15.53 -3.58
N GLY A 63 -4.29 15.70 -2.39
CA GLY A 63 -2.87 16.04 -2.21
C GLY A 63 -1.89 14.89 -2.41
N TYR A 64 -2.35 13.62 -2.52
CA TYR A 64 -1.47 12.46 -2.61
C TYR A 64 -1.35 11.92 -4.03
N GLU A 65 -0.13 11.56 -4.42
CA GLU A 65 0.18 10.89 -5.69
C GLU A 65 -0.06 9.38 -5.60
N LEU A 66 0.08 8.80 -4.41
CA LEU A 66 -0.15 7.39 -4.14
C LEU A 66 -0.85 7.20 -2.81
N ILE A 67 -1.86 6.31 -2.78
CA ILE A 67 -2.45 5.75 -1.57
C ILE A 67 -1.93 4.34 -1.39
N PHE A 68 -1.41 4.02 -0.20
CA PHE A 68 -0.90 2.69 0.14
C PHE A 68 -1.76 2.03 1.21
N LEU A 69 -2.14 0.78 0.94
CA LEU A 69 -2.92 -0.10 1.83
C LEU A 69 -2.02 -1.25 2.31
N PRO A 70 -1.58 -1.26 3.57
CA PRO A 70 -0.94 -2.42 4.17
C PRO A 70 -1.93 -3.57 4.36
N GLY A 71 -1.39 -4.79 4.50
CA GLY A 71 -2.16 -5.97 4.81
C GLY A 71 -2.46 -6.13 6.30
N GLY A 72 -2.68 -7.38 6.70
CA GLY A 72 -3.00 -7.77 8.06
C GLY A 72 -4.49 -7.97 8.32
N VAL A 73 -4.77 -8.88 9.23
CA VAL A 73 -6.14 -9.19 9.69
C VAL A 73 -6.20 -8.95 11.19
N PRO A 74 -7.17 -8.16 11.70
CA PRO A 74 -8.35 -7.60 11.03
C PRO A 74 -8.14 -6.23 10.33
N GLY A 75 -6.93 -5.77 10.09
CA GLY A 75 -6.65 -4.47 9.50
C GLY A 75 -7.34 -4.25 8.14
N VAL A 76 -7.24 -5.24 7.23
CA VAL A 76 -7.87 -5.16 5.90
C VAL A 76 -9.40 -5.09 5.97
N PRO A 77 -10.12 -5.96 6.70
CA PRO A 77 -11.54 -5.77 6.93
C PRO A 77 -11.91 -4.40 7.53
N ASN A 78 -11.11 -3.88 8.46
CA ASN A 78 -11.34 -2.57 9.06
C ASN A 78 -11.14 -1.42 8.07
N LEU A 79 -10.15 -1.50 7.17
CA LEU A 79 -10.00 -0.55 6.05
C LEU A 79 -11.21 -0.60 5.11
N GLU A 80 -11.62 -1.80 4.72
CA GLU A 80 -12.72 -2.00 3.78
C GLU A 80 -14.06 -1.51 4.33
N ALA A 81 -14.30 -1.69 5.62
CA ALA A 81 -15.52 -1.25 6.28
C ALA A 81 -15.64 0.30 6.40
N ASN A 82 -14.55 1.04 6.19
CA ASN A 82 -14.55 2.48 6.32
C ASN A 82 -15.01 3.16 5.00
N PRO A 83 -16.18 3.83 4.97
CA PRO A 83 -16.71 4.43 3.75
C PRO A 83 -15.83 5.58 3.20
N ALA A 84 -15.10 6.28 4.06
CA ALA A 84 -14.20 7.34 3.64
C ALA A 84 -12.99 6.76 2.89
N VAL A 85 -12.47 5.60 3.31
CA VAL A 85 -11.42 4.87 2.58
C VAL A 85 -11.91 4.47 1.20
N LYS A 86 -13.14 3.93 1.09
CA LYS A 86 -13.74 3.59 -0.20
C LYS A 86 -13.82 4.79 -1.13
N THR A 87 -14.36 5.91 -0.64
CA THR A 87 -14.48 7.15 -1.41
C THR A 87 -13.11 7.61 -1.91
N MET A 88 -12.13 7.65 -1.01
CA MET A 88 -10.76 8.05 -1.31
C MET A 88 -10.11 7.20 -2.41
N LEU A 89 -10.28 5.88 -2.37
CA LEU A 89 -9.73 4.97 -3.39
C LEU A 89 -10.40 5.16 -4.77
N LEU A 90 -11.73 5.34 -4.80
CA LEU A 90 -12.45 5.58 -6.05
C LEU A 90 -12.10 6.94 -6.67
N GLU A 91 -11.92 7.96 -5.85
CA GLU A 91 -11.47 9.29 -6.31
C GLU A 91 -10.03 9.26 -6.82
N GLN A 92 -9.15 8.53 -6.14
CA GLN A 92 -7.75 8.34 -6.54
C GLN A 92 -7.66 7.69 -7.93
N GLU A 93 -8.46 6.65 -8.18
CA GLU A 93 -8.53 5.98 -9.48
C GLU A 93 -9.07 6.92 -10.56
N ARG A 94 -10.19 7.63 -10.30
CA ARG A 94 -10.77 8.61 -11.26
C ARG A 94 -9.80 9.74 -11.61
N ALA A 95 -8.97 10.15 -10.64
CA ALA A 95 -7.93 11.15 -10.85
C ALA A 95 -6.71 10.62 -11.63
N GLY A 96 -6.69 9.34 -11.99
CA GLY A 96 -5.57 8.69 -12.68
C GLY A 96 -4.31 8.60 -11.83
N LYS A 97 -4.44 8.60 -10.50
CA LYS A 97 -3.34 8.52 -9.55
C LYS A 97 -3.08 7.08 -9.11
N ARG A 98 -2.00 6.86 -8.39
CA ARG A 98 -1.55 5.52 -8.04
C ARG A 98 -2.21 4.97 -6.77
N ILE A 99 -2.40 3.64 -6.75
CA ILE A 99 -2.80 2.89 -5.57
C ILE A 99 -1.85 1.71 -5.41
N GLY A 100 -1.35 1.51 -4.19
CA GLY A 100 -0.55 0.35 -3.81
C GLY A 100 -1.26 -0.47 -2.74
N ALA A 101 -1.25 -1.80 -2.85
CA ALA A 101 -1.85 -2.68 -1.85
C ALA A 101 -1.05 -3.98 -1.70
N ILE A 102 -0.86 -4.47 -0.47
CA ILE A 102 -0.07 -5.66 -0.19
C ILE A 102 -0.86 -6.70 0.60
N CYS A 103 -0.49 -7.97 0.45
CA CYS A 103 -1.01 -9.11 1.21
C CYS A 103 -2.51 -9.33 0.97
N ALA A 104 -3.35 -9.17 2.00
CA ALA A 104 -4.78 -9.25 1.87
C ALA A 104 -5.43 -7.99 1.26
N ALA A 105 -4.78 -6.82 1.34
CA ALA A 105 -5.36 -5.54 0.96
C ALA A 105 -5.76 -5.40 -0.53
N PRO A 106 -5.13 -6.08 -1.52
CA PRO A 106 -5.61 -6.07 -2.89
C PRO A 106 -7.06 -6.56 -3.07
N SER A 107 -7.58 -7.37 -2.12
CA SER A 107 -9.00 -7.78 -2.16
C SER A 107 -9.96 -6.59 -2.08
N ILE A 108 -9.63 -5.56 -1.32
CA ILE A 108 -10.42 -4.31 -1.24
C ILE A 108 -10.57 -3.71 -2.64
N LEU A 109 -9.46 -3.65 -3.38
CA LEU A 109 -9.46 -3.10 -4.74
C LEU A 109 -10.31 -3.96 -5.69
N GLY A 110 -10.25 -5.29 -5.53
CA GLY A 110 -11.07 -6.24 -6.29
C GLY A 110 -12.56 -6.06 -6.01
N HIS A 111 -12.95 -5.99 -4.73
CA HIS A 111 -14.35 -5.79 -4.31
C HIS A 111 -14.93 -4.44 -4.79
N TYR A 112 -14.08 -3.43 -4.95
CA TYR A 112 -14.49 -2.13 -5.50
C TYR A 112 -14.41 -2.04 -7.02
N GLY A 113 -14.05 -3.14 -7.72
CA GLY A 113 -13.96 -3.20 -9.18
C GLY A 113 -12.74 -2.50 -9.77
N LEU A 114 -11.81 -2.06 -8.93
CA LEU A 114 -10.60 -1.32 -9.36
C LEU A 114 -9.57 -2.19 -10.08
N LEU A 115 -9.67 -3.53 -9.92
CA LEU A 115 -8.79 -4.50 -10.58
C LEU A 115 -9.32 -5.00 -11.93
N SER A 116 -10.50 -4.57 -12.38
CA SER A 116 -11.08 -5.03 -13.64
C SER A 116 -10.13 -4.84 -14.82
N GLY A 117 -9.90 -5.92 -15.58
CA GLY A 117 -8.98 -5.95 -16.72
C GLY A 117 -7.48 -5.86 -16.37
N LYS A 118 -7.12 -5.99 -15.09
CA LYS A 118 -5.73 -5.85 -14.63
C LYS A 118 -5.15 -7.18 -14.15
N ARG A 119 -3.83 -7.29 -14.26
CA ARG A 119 -3.06 -8.30 -13.55
C ARG A 119 -2.81 -7.83 -12.12
N PHE A 120 -2.88 -8.73 -11.15
CA PHE A 120 -2.62 -8.42 -9.75
C PHE A 120 -2.06 -9.63 -9.00
N THR A 121 -1.55 -9.39 -7.81
CA THR A 121 -1.19 -10.42 -6.83
C THR A 121 -1.72 -10.04 -5.46
N CYS A 122 -1.92 -11.02 -4.60
CA CYS A 122 -2.31 -10.86 -3.20
C CYS A 122 -1.90 -12.10 -2.41
N TYR A 123 -2.11 -12.09 -1.12
CA TYR A 123 -1.92 -13.27 -0.28
C TYR A 123 -2.85 -14.41 -0.76
N PRO A 124 -2.33 -15.65 -0.91
CA PRO A 124 -3.11 -16.78 -1.39
C PRO A 124 -4.42 -16.98 -0.60
N GLY A 125 -5.53 -17.13 -1.33
CA GLY A 125 -6.88 -17.23 -0.77
C GLY A 125 -7.67 -15.90 -0.81
N TRP A 126 -7.00 -14.75 -0.83
CA TRP A 126 -7.67 -13.44 -0.86
C TRP A 126 -8.07 -12.98 -2.27
N GLN A 127 -7.69 -13.71 -3.31
CA GLN A 127 -8.16 -13.51 -4.68
C GLN A 127 -9.56 -14.08 -4.93
N GLU A 128 -10.08 -14.91 -4.02
CA GLU A 128 -11.38 -15.56 -4.18
C GLU A 128 -12.52 -14.54 -4.29
N GLY A 129 -13.37 -14.72 -5.28
CA GLY A 129 -14.49 -13.79 -5.55
C GLY A 129 -14.13 -12.55 -6.36
N ILE A 130 -12.85 -12.26 -6.61
CA ILE A 130 -12.45 -11.17 -7.50
C ILE A 130 -12.67 -11.63 -8.95
N LYS A 131 -13.52 -10.89 -9.66
CA LYS A 131 -13.87 -11.17 -11.05
C LYS A 131 -13.17 -10.20 -12.01
N ASP A 132 -13.05 -10.62 -13.26
CA ASP A 132 -12.53 -9.79 -14.35
C ASP A 132 -11.11 -9.26 -14.13
N ALA A 133 -10.30 -9.97 -13.33
CA ALA A 133 -8.90 -9.66 -13.05
C ALA A 133 -8.06 -10.94 -13.07
N GLU A 134 -6.78 -10.84 -13.44
CA GLU A 134 -5.85 -11.96 -13.53
C GLU A 134 -4.96 -12.02 -12.28
N TRP A 135 -5.21 -12.98 -11.38
CA TRP A 135 -4.31 -13.26 -10.27
C TRP A 135 -3.09 -14.04 -10.74
N THR A 136 -1.88 -13.48 -10.54
CA THR A 136 -0.64 -14.05 -11.06
C THR A 136 0.13 -14.90 -10.05
N GLY A 137 -0.04 -14.64 -8.74
CA GLY A 137 0.77 -15.26 -7.69
C GLY A 137 2.23 -14.76 -7.64
N GLU A 138 2.61 -13.80 -8.47
CA GLU A 138 3.93 -13.16 -8.42
C GLU A 138 4.15 -12.39 -7.12
N GLY A 139 5.41 -12.07 -6.79
CA GLY A 139 5.74 -11.32 -5.57
C GLY A 139 5.24 -9.89 -5.59
N VAL A 140 5.45 -9.20 -6.72
CA VAL A 140 5.01 -7.81 -6.97
C VAL A 140 4.50 -7.69 -8.39
N VAL A 141 3.36 -7.03 -8.57
CA VAL A 141 2.74 -6.78 -9.89
C VAL A 141 2.31 -5.33 -9.98
N SER A 142 2.75 -4.64 -11.03
CA SER A 142 2.26 -3.31 -11.39
C SER A 142 1.47 -3.38 -12.69
N SER A 143 0.21 -2.94 -12.68
CA SER A 143 -0.69 -2.93 -13.84
C SER A 143 -1.37 -1.57 -13.95
N GLY A 144 -0.93 -0.76 -14.89
CA GLY A 144 -1.36 0.63 -15.02
C GLY A 144 -0.96 1.48 -13.80
N ARG A 145 -1.94 1.99 -13.09
CA ARG A 145 -1.73 2.82 -11.90
C ARG A 145 -1.84 2.04 -10.59
N ILE A 146 -2.17 0.76 -10.64
CA ILE A 146 -2.31 -0.08 -9.46
C ILE A 146 -1.11 -1.02 -9.36
N SER A 147 -0.49 -1.04 -8.17
CA SER A 147 0.58 -1.97 -7.82
C SER A 147 0.16 -2.83 -6.65
N THR A 148 0.40 -4.12 -6.74
CA THR A 148 0.02 -5.09 -5.70
C THR A 148 1.21 -5.97 -5.32
N SER A 149 1.20 -6.48 -4.09
CA SER A 149 2.23 -7.41 -3.61
C SER A 149 1.63 -8.56 -2.82
N ARG A 150 2.29 -9.71 -2.89
CA ARG A 150 1.78 -10.97 -2.34
C ARG A 150 1.76 -11.03 -0.83
N GLY A 151 2.69 -10.37 -0.15
CA GLY A 151 2.74 -10.36 1.31
C GLY A 151 4.11 -9.97 1.87
N LEU A 152 4.26 -10.14 3.17
CA LEU A 152 5.38 -9.66 3.99
C LEU A 152 6.76 -9.95 3.39
N GLY A 153 6.99 -11.15 2.87
CA GLY A 153 8.27 -11.53 2.27
C GLY A 153 8.68 -10.69 1.05
N PHE A 154 7.76 -9.93 0.48
CA PHE A 154 7.99 -9.03 -0.67
C PHE A 154 7.82 -7.55 -0.31
N ALA A 155 7.71 -7.20 0.98
CA ALA A 155 7.42 -5.82 1.38
C ALA A 155 8.54 -4.83 0.98
N LEU A 156 9.80 -5.24 1.06
CA LEU A 156 10.93 -4.41 0.61
C LEU A 156 10.92 -4.24 -0.92
N ASP A 157 10.72 -5.33 -1.66
CA ASP A 157 10.61 -5.29 -3.13
C ASP A 157 9.45 -4.40 -3.57
N PHE A 158 8.32 -4.47 -2.85
CA PHE A 158 7.16 -3.64 -3.12
C PHE A 158 7.42 -2.15 -2.85
N GLY A 159 8.04 -1.83 -1.73
CA GLY A 159 8.46 -0.46 -1.43
C GLY A 159 9.42 0.10 -2.48
N LEU A 160 10.38 -0.72 -2.94
CA LEU A 160 11.32 -0.37 -3.99
C LEU A 160 10.62 -0.16 -5.34
N GLU A 161 9.64 -1.00 -5.70
CA GLU A 161 8.86 -0.81 -6.93
C GLU A 161 8.04 0.48 -6.89
N LEU A 162 7.35 0.76 -5.79
CA LEU A 162 6.62 2.01 -5.61
C LEU A 162 7.54 3.23 -5.69
N LEU A 163 8.72 3.14 -5.08
CA LEU A 163 9.75 4.19 -5.18
C LEU A 163 10.19 4.41 -6.63
N ARG A 164 10.46 3.33 -7.38
CA ARG A 164 10.84 3.39 -8.79
C ARG A 164 9.77 4.10 -9.63
N LEU A 165 8.50 3.78 -9.39
CA LEU A 165 7.36 4.38 -10.08
C LEU A 165 7.13 5.86 -9.76
N LEU A 166 7.53 6.32 -8.57
CA LEU A 166 7.35 7.69 -8.11
C LEU A 166 8.57 8.59 -8.39
N MET A 167 9.78 8.05 -8.26
CA MET A 167 11.04 8.81 -8.25
C MET A 167 12.01 8.39 -9.35
N GLY A 168 11.69 7.33 -10.10
CA GLY A 168 12.53 6.84 -11.20
C GLY A 168 13.64 5.89 -10.76
N GLU A 169 14.38 5.40 -11.76
CA GLU A 169 15.37 4.33 -11.62
C GLU A 169 16.57 4.73 -10.73
N GLU A 170 17.02 5.96 -10.82
CA GLU A 170 18.18 6.44 -10.04
C GLU A 170 17.91 6.35 -8.54
N SER A 171 16.75 6.85 -8.08
CA SER A 171 16.34 6.80 -6.68
C SER A 171 16.17 5.35 -6.20
N PHE A 172 15.53 4.50 -7.01
CA PHE A 172 15.40 3.08 -6.77
C PHE A 172 16.76 2.41 -6.53
N GLN A 173 17.73 2.58 -7.44
CA GLN A 173 19.04 1.95 -7.33
C GLN A 173 19.82 2.48 -6.12
N LYS A 174 19.72 3.78 -5.82
CA LYS A 174 20.35 4.38 -4.65
C LYS A 174 19.86 3.76 -3.35
N VAL A 175 18.54 3.67 -3.18
CA VAL A 175 17.95 3.10 -1.96
C VAL A 175 18.22 1.61 -1.89
N ARG A 176 18.05 0.86 -2.99
CA ARG A 176 18.32 -0.57 -3.07
C ARG A 176 19.73 -0.93 -2.59
N ARG A 177 20.75 -0.20 -3.05
CA ARG A 177 22.14 -0.36 -2.57
C ARG A 177 22.27 0.03 -1.09
N GLY A 178 21.64 1.13 -0.70
CA GLY A 178 21.73 1.64 0.69
C GLY A 178 21.19 0.69 1.74
N ILE A 179 20.16 -0.08 1.41
CA ILE A 179 19.57 -1.09 2.30
C ILE A 179 20.24 -2.47 2.17
N GLN A 180 21.29 -2.61 1.35
CA GLN A 180 21.98 -3.90 1.09
C GLN A 180 21.02 -4.99 0.60
N HIS A 181 20.08 -4.63 -0.29
CA HIS A 181 19.09 -5.58 -0.81
C HIS A 181 19.78 -6.74 -1.56
N PRO A 182 19.37 -8.02 -1.37
CA PRO A 182 19.90 -9.14 -2.13
C PRO A 182 19.78 -8.88 -3.64
N GLY A 183 20.84 -9.16 -4.38
CA GLY A 183 20.92 -8.88 -5.83
C GLY A 183 21.43 -7.48 -6.18
N THR A 184 22.02 -6.76 -5.22
CA THR A 184 22.79 -5.52 -5.47
C THR A 184 24.28 -5.78 -5.71
N ILE A 185 24.71 -7.03 -5.68
CA ILE A 185 26.10 -7.47 -5.95
C ILE A 185 26.24 -7.79 -7.43
#